data_ec05e6ee2021e044bc3d72e2272f4f31
#
_entry.id   ec05e6ee2021e044bc3d72e2272f4f31
#
_cell.length_a   1.000
_cell.length_b   1.000
_cell.length_c   1.000
_cell.angle_alpha   90.00
_cell.angle_beta   90.00
_cell.angle_gamma   90.00
#
_symmetry.space_group_name_H-M   'P 1'
#
loop_
_entity.id
_entity.type
_entity.pdbx_description
1 polymer ?
#
loop_
_entity_poly.entity_id
_entity_poly.type
_entity_poly.pdbx_seq_one_letter_code
_entity_poly.pdbx_strand_id
1 'polypeptide(L)' 'MKYQQGKERARERAIEWQLDYENHNYSYGELAEWADVFERLGKRYGLIREFKENGII' A
#
# COMPACT_ATOMS: atom_id res chain seq x y z
N MET A 1 -20.71 -0.25 3.94
CA MET A 1 -20.20 0.87 4.74
C MET A 1 -18.98 1.48 4.09
N LYS A 2 -18.81 2.78 4.22
CA LYS A 2 -17.69 3.48 3.61
C LYS A 2 -16.32 3.00 4.08
N TYR A 3 -16.22 2.60 5.34
CA TYR A 3 -14.96 2.10 5.89
C TYR A 3 -14.50 0.82 5.19
N GLN A 4 -15.41 -0.14 5.02
CA GLN A 4 -15.08 -1.40 4.36
C GLN A 4 -14.69 -1.20 2.90
N GLN A 5 -15.40 -0.31 2.19
CA GLN A 5 -15.06 0.00 0.81
C GLN A 5 -13.69 0.67 0.72
N GLY A 6 -13.39 1.58 1.62
CA GLY A 6 -12.09 2.23 1.66
C GLY A 6 -10.97 1.25 1.97
N LYS A 7 -11.22 0.32 2.89
CA LYS A 7 -10.26 -0.72 3.25
C LYS A 7 -9.96 -1.63 2.06
N GLU A 8 -10.99 -2.06 1.34
CA GLU A 8 -10.83 -2.90 0.16
C GLU A 8 -10.07 -2.17 -0.95
N ARG A 9 -10.38 -0.90 -1.17
CA ARG A 9 -9.67 -0.09 -2.16
C ARG A 9 -8.20 0.08 -1.79
N ALA A 10 -7.90 0.31 -0.53
CA ALA A 10 -6.53 0.44 -0.07
C ALA A 10 -5.75 -0.85 -0.29
N ARG A 11 -6.39 -1.99 0.00
CA ARG A 11 -5.79 -3.30 -0.21
C ARG A 11 -5.54 -3.57 -1.69
N GLU A 12 -6.53 -3.30 -2.54
CA GLU A 12 -6.40 -3.48 -3.99
C GLU A 12 -5.30 -2.59 -4.55
N ARG A 13 -5.22 -1.36 -4.10
CA ARG A 13 -4.19 -0.44 -4.56
C ARG A 13 -2.78 -0.93 -4.21
N ALA A 14 -2.63 -1.47 -3.01
CA ALA A 14 -1.35 -2.03 -2.59
C ALA A 14 -0.98 -3.24 -3.43
N ILE A 15 -1.94 -4.10 -3.72
CA ILE A 15 -1.71 -5.29 -4.54
C ILE A 15 -1.34 -4.89 -5.96
N GLU A 16 -2.05 -3.95 -6.56
CA GLU A 16 -1.75 -3.44 -7.91
C GLU A 16 -0.36 -2.84 -7.96
N TRP A 17 0.00 -2.05 -6.96
CA TRP A 17 1.33 -1.46 -6.88
C TRP A 17 2.40 -2.53 -6.81
N GLN A 18 2.18 -3.55 -6.00
CA GLN A 18 3.13 -4.65 -5.83
C GLN A 18 3.31 -5.45 -7.11
N LEU A 19 2.24 -5.71 -7.84
CA LEU A 19 2.29 -6.43 -9.11
C LEU A 19 3.04 -5.64 -10.18
N ASP A 20 2.91 -4.32 -10.16
CA ASP A 20 3.56 -3.44 -11.14
C ASP A 20 4.99 -3.08 -10.75
N TYR A 21 5.40 -3.42 -9.55
CA TYR A 21 6.70 -3.05 -9.01
C TYR A 21 7.86 -3.52 -9.88
N GLU A 22 7.80 -4.75 -10.37
CA GLU A 22 8.86 -5.32 -11.18
C GLU A 22 8.98 -4.66 -12.55
N ASN A 23 7.88 -4.08 -13.04
CA ASN A 23 7.85 -3.42 -14.35
C ASN A 23 8.17 -1.93 -14.27
N HIS A 24 8.37 -1.41 -13.06
CA HIS A 24 8.65 -0.01 -12.82
C HIS A 24 10.01 0.16 -12.16
N ASN A 25 10.80 1.09 -12.67
CA ASN A 25 12.05 1.46 -12.03
C ASN A 25 11.80 2.64 -11.09
N TYR A 26 11.33 2.34 -9.89
CA TYR A 26 11.10 3.37 -8.89
C TYR A 26 12.42 3.91 -8.37
N SER A 27 12.55 5.22 -8.31
CA SER A 27 13.68 5.83 -7.63
C SER A 27 13.53 5.66 -6.12
N TYR A 28 14.62 5.83 -5.40
CA TYR A 28 14.59 5.72 -3.95
C TYR A 28 13.58 6.67 -3.31
N GLY A 29 13.51 7.92 -3.85
CA GLY A 29 12.54 8.90 -3.36
C GLY A 29 11.10 8.49 -3.62
N GLU A 30 10.84 7.90 -4.79
CA GLU A 30 9.50 7.41 -5.11
C GLU A 30 9.09 6.27 -4.18
N LEU A 31 10.00 5.35 -3.88
CA LEU A 31 9.73 4.27 -2.94
C LEU A 31 9.40 4.80 -1.55
N ALA A 32 10.12 5.83 -1.10
CA ALA A 32 9.84 6.44 0.19
C ALA A 32 8.47 7.11 0.21
N GLU A 33 8.06 7.75 -0.88
CA GLU A 33 6.75 8.36 -0.98
C GLU A 33 5.63 7.32 -0.93
N TRP A 34 5.80 6.19 -1.65
CA TRP A 34 4.82 5.11 -1.64
C TRP A 34 4.72 4.46 -0.28
N ALA A 35 5.86 4.27 0.40
CA ALA A 35 5.85 3.71 1.75
C ALA A 35 5.04 4.59 2.70
N ASP A 36 5.19 5.92 2.58
CA ASP A 36 4.43 6.86 3.40
C ASP A 36 2.93 6.76 3.11
N VAL A 37 2.55 6.69 1.83
CA VAL A 37 1.15 6.54 1.45
C VAL A 37 0.54 5.28 2.04
N PHE A 38 1.22 4.15 1.90
CA PHE A 38 0.70 2.88 2.41
C PHE A 38 0.70 2.82 3.93
N GLU A 39 1.65 3.47 4.59
CA GLU A 39 1.63 3.57 6.04
C GLU A 39 0.40 4.32 6.53
N ARG A 40 0.07 5.44 5.88
CA ARG A 40 -1.13 6.21 6.21
C ARG A 40 -2.40 5.40 5.98
N LEU A 41 -2.49 4.74 4.83
CA LEU A 41 -3.64 3.90 4.52
C LEU A 41 -3.75 2.73 5.50
N GLY A 42 -2.62 2.13 5.84
CA GLY A 42 -2.60 1.04 6.80
C GLY A 42 -3.09 1.45 8.17
N LYS A 43 -2.67 2.63 8.65
CA LYS A 43 -3.14 3.15 9.93
C LYS A 43 -4.62 3.48 9.89
N ARG A 44 -5.08 4.05 8.79
CA ARG A 44 -6.47 4.46 8.65
C ARG A 44 -7.42 3.27 8.63
N TYR A 45 -7.04 2.19 7.96
CA TYR A 45 -7.92 1.04 7.72
C TYR A 45 -7.49 -0.22 8.46
N GLY A 46 -6.50 -0.14 9.33
CA GLY A 46 -6.05 -1.29 10.10
C GLY A 46 -5.33 -2.33 9.26
N LEU A 47 -4.58 -1.90 8.25
CA LEU A 47 -3.88 -2.80 7.33
C LEU A 47 -2.36 -2.83 7.53
N ILE A 48 -1.85 -2.17 8.56
CA ILE A 48 -0.40 -2.08 8.80
C ILE A 48 0.23 -3.47 8.87
N ARG A 49 -0.36 -4.37 9.63
CA ARG A 49 0.17 -5.72 9.80
C ARG A 49 0.16 -6.48 8.47
N GLU A 50 -0.94 -6.39 7.75
CA GLU A 50 -1.08 -7.04 6.46
C GLU A 50 -0.06 -6.52 5.46
N PHE A 51 0.12 -5.20 5.43
CA PHE A 51 1.11 -4.58 4.53
C PHE A 51 2.54 -5.00 4.87
N LYS A 52 2.86 -5.13 6.16
CA LYS A 52 4.17 -5.61 6.58
C LYS A 52 4.40 -7.07 6.18
N GLU A 53 3.38 -7.90 6.36
CA GLU A 53 3.46 -9.31 6.00
C GLU A 53 3.66 -9.51 4.51
N ASN A 54 3.12 -8.63 3.69
CA ASN A 54 3.24 -8.69 2.24
C ASN A 54 4.46 -7.91 1.69
N GLY A 55 5.25 -7.33 2.56
CA GLY A 55 6.44 -6.58 2.14
C GLY A 55 6.14 -5.25 1.50
N ILE A 56 4.98 -4.67 1.75
CA ILE A 56 4.58 -3.38 1.19
C ILE A 56 5.20 -2.23 1.98
N ILE A 57 5.33 -2.40 3.28
CA ILE A 57 5.98 -1.40 4.14
C ILE A 57 6.98 -2.03 5.08
#